data_be890e43c31744c46abc5fb3834df575
#
_entry.id   be890e43c31744c46abc5fb3834df575
#
_cell.length_a   1.000
_cell.length_b   1.000
_cell.length_c   1.000
_cell.angle_alpha   90.00
_cell.angle_beta   90.00
_cell.angle_gamma   90.00
#
_symmetry.space_group_name_H-M   'P 1'
#
loop_
_entity.id
_entity.type
_entity.pdbx_description
1 polymer ?
#
loop_
_entity_poly.entity_id
_entity_poly.type
_entity_poly.pdbx_seq_one_letter_code
_entity_poly.pdbx_strand_id
1 'polypeptide(L)'
;MKKVAAAIALAATLAACSHKPPDPTTQFSVVGFSLQLPPGMQGALDAAMPGFRMITPDKFRSDVAQQSALGSGKIDPLFATIGDFDGDGTKDAIVEGTVPGDSALHVVAIMNGAKPHAFPVTSIPVFDGDAVGVYLTEAPGGKKGAFELVNYPDASTLYTYRGGTFVGSKIGN
;
A
#
# COMPACT_ATOMS: atom_id res chain seq x y z
N MET A 1 -11.49 -77.25 -2.52
CA MET A 1 -11.12 -76.11 -1.68
C MET A 1 -10.69 -74.95 -2.61
N LYS A 2 -11.56 -73.96 -2.79
CA LYS A 2 -11.33 -72.82 -3.70
C LYS A 2 -10.90 -71.64 -2.84
N LYS A 3 -9.67 -71.11 -3.03
CA LYS A 3 -9.19 -69.89 -2.38
C LYS A 3 -9.65 -68.70 -3.20
N VAL A 4 -10.43 -67.82 -2.61
CA VAL A 4 -10.84 -66.53 -3.17
C VAL A 4 -9.82 -65.49 -2.66
N ALA A 5 -9.08 -64.90 -3.58
CA ALA A 5 -8.21 -63.76 -3.27
C ALA A 5 -9.00 -62.46 -3.45
N ALA A 6 -9.18 -61.73 -2.37
CA ALA A 6 -9.75 -60.38 -2.39
C ALA A 6 -8.68 -59.36 -2.70
N ALA A 7 -8.79 -58.67 -3.84
CA ALA A 7 -7.94 -57.52 -4.15
C ALA A 7 -8.55 -56.24 -3.58
N ILE A 8 -7.85 -55.62 -2.63
CA ILE A 8 -8.21 -54.32 -2.10
C ILE A 8 -7.59 -53.25 -2.98
N ALA A 9 -8.41 -52.53 -3.77
CA ALA A 9 -7.98 -51.37 -4.52
C ALA A 9 -7.98 -50.13 -3.61
N LEU A 10 -6.78 -49.65 -3.30
CA LEU A 10 -6.57 -48.43 -2.55
C LEU A 10 -6.67 -47.23 -3.51
N ALA A 11 -7.79 -46.54 -3.54
CA ALA A 11 -7.95 -45.32 -4.32
C ALA A 11 -7.35 -44.15 -3.55
N ALA A 12 -6.15 -43.72 -3.93
CA ALA A 12 -5.53 -42.50 -3.44
C ALA A 12 -6.17 -41.28 -4.12
N THR A 13 -7.09 -40.61 -3.46
CA THR A 13 -7.59 -39.29 -3.88
C THR A 13 -6.53 -38.23 -3.64
N LEU A 14 -5.80 -37.88 -4.67
CA LEU A 14 -4.95 -36.68 -4.70
C LEU A 14 -5.88 -35.46 -4.72
N ALA A 15 -6.09 -34.85 -3.57
CA ALA A 15 -6.65 -33.52 -3.47
C ALA A 15 -5.64 -32.54 -4.07
N ALA A 16 -5.75 -32.27 -5.37
CA ALA A 16 -5.03 -31.19 -6.01
C ALA A 16 -5.57 -29.87 -5.43
N CYS A 17 -4.83 -29.27 -4.50
CA CYS A 17 -5.02 -27.87 -4.15
C CYS A 17 -4.75 -27.04 -5.41
N SER A 18 -5.80 -26.75 -6.18
CA SER A 18 -5.71 -25.82 -7.29
C SER A 18 -5.46 -24.44 -6.73
N HIS A 19 -4.20 -24.06 -6.56
CA HIS A 19 -3.84 -22.66 -6.40
C HIS A 19 -4.25 -21.96 -7.70
N LYS A 20 -5.40 -21.28 -7.66
CA LYS A 20 -5.77 -20.38 -8.74
C LYS A 20 -4.63 -19.34 -8.83
N PRO A 21 -3.96 -19.18 -9.99
CA PRO A 21 -2.96 -18.14 -10.11
C PRO A 21 -3.61 -16.79 -9.75
N PRO A 22 -2.91 -15.89 -9.05
CA PRO A 22 -3.44 -14.60 -8.69
C PRO A 22 -3.91 -13.88 -9.96
N ASP A 23 -5.09 -13.28 -9.89
CA ASP A 23 -5.66 -12.51 -11.00
C ASP A 23 -4.69 -11.37 -11.34
N PRO A 24 -4.15 -11.27 -12.57
CA PRO A 24 -3.22 -10.23 -12.94
C PRO A 24 -3.83 -8.81 -12.79
N THR A 25 -5.14 -8.69 -12.78
CA THR A 25 -5.84 -7.40 -12.56
C THR A 25 -5.80 -6.94 -11.11
N THR A 26 -5.39 -7.79 -10.16
CA THR A 26 -5.27 -7.45 -8.74
C THR A 26 -3.83 -7.19 -8.29
N GLN A 27 -2.87 -7.25 -9.21
CA GLN A 27 -1.46 -7.04 -8.88
C GLN A 27 -1.07 -5.57 -9.02
N PHE A 28 -0.37 -5.06 -8.01
CA PHE A 28 0.33 -3.79 -8.11
C PHE A 28 1.54 -3.96 -9.02
N SER A 29 1.78 -2.97 -9.87
CA SER A 29 3.03 -2.90 -10.63
C SER A 29 3.69 -1.55 -10.42
N VAL A 30 5.02 -1.57 -10.32
CA VAL A 30 5.84 -0.37 -10.32
C VAL A 30 6.53 -0.31 -11.67
N VAL A 31 6.18 0.66 -12.49
CA VAL A 31 6.78 0.90 -13.79
C VAL A 31 7.58 2.20 -13.72
N GLY A 32 8.89 2.08 -13.76
CA GLY A 32 9.77 3.22 -13.50
C GLY A 32 9.59 3.69 -12.06
N PHE A 33 9.13 4.93 -11.88
CA PHE A 33 8.85 5.52 -10.57
C PHE A 33 7.36 5.79 -10.36
N SER A 34 6.47 5.08 -11.04
CA SER A 34 5.04 5.20 -10.87
C SER A 34 4.42 3.92 -10.34
N LEU A 35 3.52 4.04 -9.39
CA LEU A 35 2.70 2.94 -8.89
C LEU A 35 1.45 2.81 -9.75
N GLN A 36 1.22 1.63 -10.31
CA GLN A 36 -0.02 1.31 -10.99
C GLN A 36 -0.92 0.53 -10.03
N LEU A 37 -2.10 1.07 -9.79
CA LEU A 37 -3.13 0.43 -8.99
C LEU A 37 -3.93 -0.56 -9.83
N PRO A 38 -4.42 -1.66 -9.24
CA PRO A 38 -5.46 -2.49 -9.85
C PRO A 38 -6.67 -1.65 -10.25
N PRO A 39 -7.38 -1.96 -11.36
CA PRO A 39 -8.47 -1.11 -11.87
C PRO A 39 -9.58 -0.80 -10.85
N GLY A 40 -9.91 -1.76 -9.97
CA GLY A 40 -10.89 -1.55 -8.91
C GLY A 40 -10.44 -0.53 -7.86
N MET A 41 -9.16 -0.56 -7.50
CA MET A 41 -8.55 0.39 -6.56
C MET A 41 -8.40 1.77 -7.20
N GLN A 42 -8.02 1.83 -8.48
CA GLN A 42 -7.97 3.11 -9.21
C GLN A 42 -9.34 3.75 -9.26
N GLY A 43 -10.39 2.99 -9.60
CA GLY A 43 -11.77 3.49 -9.60
C GLY A 43 -12.25 3.97 -8.22
N ALA A 44 -11.82 3.30 -7.14
CA ALA A 44 -12.12 3.73 -5.78
C ALA A 44 -11.42 5.05 -5.42
N LEU A 45 -10.15 5.21 -5.83
CA LEU A 45 -9.38 6.44 -5.64
C LEU A 45 -10.02 7.60 -6.41
N ASP A 46 -10.34 7.40 -7.68
CA ASP A 46 -10.96 8.43 -8.54
C ASP A 46 -12.32 8.88 -8.00
N ALA A 47 -13.08 7.97 -7.41
CA ALA A 47 -14.36 8.29 -6.78
C ALA A 47 -14.23 9.07 -5.47
N ALA A 48 -13.23 8.70 -4.63
CA ALA A 48 -12.99 9.35 -3.33
C ALA A 48 -12.30 10.70 -3.46
N MET A 49 -11.37 10.84 -4.42
CA MET A 49 -10.53 12.01 -4.63
C MET A 49 -10.45 12.35 -6.14
N PRO A 50 -11.49 12.95 -6.72
CA PRO A 50 -11.49 13.29 -8.16
C PRO A 50 -10.32 14.18 -8.55
N GLY A 51 -9.58 13.76 -9.59
CA GLY A 51 -8.41 14.47 -10.07
C GLY A 51 -7.13 14.27 -9.26
N PHE A 52 -7.13 13.37 -8.27
CA PHE A 52 -5.94 13.04 -7.51
C PHE A 52 -4.80 12.56 -8.41
N ARG A 53 -3.60 13.06 -8.17
CA ARG A 53 -2.37 12.69 -8.87
C ARG A 53 -1.32 12.32 -7.85
N MET A 54 -0.83 11.08 -7.90
CA MET A 54 0.32 10.69 -7.09
C MET A 54 1.50 11.60 -7.38
N ILE A 55 2.24 11.99 -6.35
CA ILE A 55 3.46 12.75 -6.55
C ILE A 55 4.53 11.87 -7.20
N THR A 56 5.43 12.51 -7.91
CA THR A 56 6.54 11.86 -8.60
C THR A 56 7.84 12.11 -7.86
N PRO A 57 8.86 11.24 -8.01
CA PRO A 57 10.12 11.36 -7.26
C PRO A 57 10.85 12.70 -7.40
N ASP A 58 10.67 13.39 -8.53
CA ASP A 58 11.24 14.71 -8.78
C ASP A 58 10.64 15.84 -7.93
N LYS A 59 9.52 15.56 -7.25
CA LYS A 59 8.87 16.51 -6.34
C LYS A 59 9.42 16.46 -4.93
N PHE A 60 10.16 15.42 -4.57
CA PHE A 60 10.77 15.34 -3.25
C PHE A 60 12.02 16.22 -3.13
N ARG A 61 12.27 16.70 -1.94
CA ARG A 61 13.54 17.33 -1.59
C ARG A 61 14.68 16.34 -1.82
N SER A 62 15.83 16.86 -2.26
CA SER A 62 16.98 16.02 -2.60
C SER A 62 17.52 15.21 -1.42
N ASP A 63 17.46 15.74 -0.20
CA ASP A 63 17.85 15.03 1.02
C ASP A 63 16.90 13.87 1.36
N VAL A 64 15.59 14.03 1.14
CA VAL A 64 14.59 12.98 1.27
C VAL A 64 14.80 11.89 0.21
N ALA A 65 15.00 12.28 -1.05
CA ALA A 65 15.26 11.34 -2.13
C ALA A 65 16.54 10.51 -1.89
N GLN A 66 17.58 11.10 -1.27
CA GLN A 66 18.81 10.40 -0.89
C GLN A 66 18.59 9.38 0.25
N GLN A 67 17.73 9.68 1.22
CA GLN A 67 17.39 8.74 2.31
C GLN A 67 16.80 7.43 1.77
N SER A 68 15.93 7.51 0.79
CA SER A 68 15.34 6.33 0.14
C SER A 68 16.41 5.46 -0.56
N ALA A 69 17.43 6.08 -1.16
CA ALA A 69 18.49 5.37 -1.85
C ALA A 69 19.47 4.66 -0.90
N LEU A 70 19.64 5.17 0.34
CA LEU A 70 20.61 4.67 1.31
C LEU A 70 20.05 3.60 2.26
N GLY A 71 18.71 3.52 2.42
CA GLY A 71 18.12 2.82 3.56
C GLY A 71 17.90 1.32 3.40
N SER A 72 17.64 0.78 2.23
CA SER A 72 17.12 -0.59 2.14
C SER A 72 17.64 -1.46 1.00
N GLY A 73 18.33 -0.89 0.03
CA GLY A 73 18.64 -1.60 -1.22
C GLY A 73 17.38 -1.99 -2.03
N LYS A 74 16.20 -1.60 -1.56
CA LYS A 74 14.93 -1.63 -2.27
C LYS A 74 14.55 -0.21 -2.61
N ILE A 75 14.13 0.03 -3.83
CA ILE A 75 13.52 1.29 -4.22
C ILE A 75 12.06 1.20 -3.76
N ASP A 76 11.81 1.50 -2.49
CA ASP A 76 10.45 1.72 -2.03
C ASP A 76 10.02 3.11 -2.52
N PRO A 77 8.89 3.22 -3.21
CA PRO A 77 8.42 4.52 -3.65
C PRO A 77 8.09 5.37 -2.41
N LEU A 78 8.80 6.48 -2.22
CA LEU A 78 8.58 7.39 -1.09
C LEU A 78 7.13 7.90 -0.96
N PHE A 79 6.40 7.87 -2.06
CA PHE A 79 5.02 8.34 -2.16
C PHE A 79 3.98 7.25 -1.96
N ALA A 80 4.38 6.02 -1.65
CA ALA A 80 3.45 4.91 -1.47
C ALA A 80 4.00 3.84 -0.54
N THR A 81 3.12 3.19 0.19
CA THR A 81 3.42 1.94 0.91
C THR A 81 2.30 0.94 0.66
N ILE A 82 2.66 -0.34 0.53
CA ILE A 82 1.75 -1.43 0.17
C ILE A 82 1.79 -2.48 1.26
N GLY A 83 0.64 -2.83 1.80
CA GLY A 83 0.51 -3.82 2.87
C GLY A 83 -0.91 -4.31 3.03
N ASP A 84 -1.10 -5.34 3.83
CA ASP A 84 -2.42 -5.77 4.31
C ASP A 84 -2.70 -4.97 5.60
N PHE A 85 -3.38 -3.83 5.46
CA PHE A 85 -3.58 -2.91 6.58
C PHE A 85 -4.81 -3.24 7.41
N ASP A 86 -5.84 -3.83 6.84
CA ASP A 86 -7.07 -4.20 7.54
C ASP A 86 -7.11 -5.67 8.02
N GLY A 87 -6.14 -6.48 7.58
CA GLY A 87 -5.98 -7.87 7.99
C GLY A 87 -6.88 -8.84 7.22
N ASP A 88 -7.42 -8.45 6.07
CA ASP A 88 -8.29 -9.30 5.24
C ASP A 88 -7.52 -10.29 4.34
N GLY A 89 -6.19 -10.19 4.31
CA GLY A 89 -5.29 -11.03 3.53
C GLY A 89 -5.05 -10.54 2.11
N THR A 90 -5.63 -9.40 1.71
CA THR A 90 -5.32 -8.72 0.45
C THR A 90 -4.34 -7.56 0.68
N LYS A 91 -3.72 -7.06 -0.38
CA LYS A 91 -2.82 -5.92 -0.26
C LYS A 91 -3.56 -4.63 -0.59
N ASP A 92 -3.44 -3.69 0.32
CA ASP A 92 -3.91 -2.31 0.23
C ASP A 92 -2.78 -1.39 -0.22
N ALA A 93 -3.10 -0.14 -0.50
CA ALA A 93 -2.12 0.90 -0.78
C ALA A 93 -2.41 2.16 0.04
N ILE A 94 -1.35 2.77 0.55
CA ILE A 94 -1.38 4.14 1.05
C ILE A 94 -0.55 4.96 0.07
N VAL A 95 -1.10 6.06 -0.43
CA VAL A 95 -0.45 6.88 -1.46
C VAL A 95 -0.46 8.35 -1.09
N GLU A 96 0.56 9.07 -1.54
CA GLU A 96 0.64 10.52 -1.47
C GLU A 96 0.40 11.16 -2.82
N GLY A 97 -0.30 12.28 -2.82
CA GLY A 97 -0.58 13.00 -4.04
C GLY A 97 -1.24 14.35 -3.81
N THR A 98 -1.53 15.03 -4.89
CA THR A 98 -2.16 16.34 -4.92
C THR A 98 -3.44 16.32 -5.75
N VAL A 99 -4.32 17.25 -5.48
CA VAL A 99 -5.50 17.53 -6.30
C VAL A 99 -5.30 18.90 -6.98
N PRO A 100 -5.52 19.04 -8.28
CA PRO A 100 -5.36 20.32 -8.95
C PRO A 100 -6.21 21.43 -8.31
N GLY A 101 -5.55 22.55 -8.00
CA GLY A 101 -6.19 23.70 -7.33
C GLY A 101 -6.24 23.62 -5.81
N ASP A 102 -5.72 22.54 -5.22
CA ASP A 102 -5.51 22.42 -3.78
C ASP A 102 -4.01 22.64 -3.45
N SER A 103 -3.74 23.35 -2.37
CA SER A 103 -2.39 23.61 -1.86
C SER A 103 -1.96 22.61 -0.78
N ALA A 104 -2.53 21.41 -0.80
CA ALA A 104 -2.21 20.36 0.15
C ALA A 104 -1.68 19.08 -0.53
N LEU A 105 -0.76 18.40 0.16
CA LEU A 105 -0.39 17.03 -0.08
C LEU A 105 -1.38 16.15 0.68
N HIS A 106 -2.06 15.26 -0.01
CA HIS A 106 -3.00 14.33 0.58
C HIS A 106 -2.37 12.94 0.72
N VAL A 107 -2.61 12.31 1.86
CA VAL A 107 -2.35 10.90 2.09
C VAL A 107 -3.67 10.17 2.03
N VAL A 108 -3.80 9.22 1.11
CA VAL A 108 -5.03 8.49 0.82
C VAL A 108 -4.80 7.00 1.03
N ALA A 109 -5.69 6.38 1.79
CA ALA A 109 -5.75 4.93 1.91
C ALA A 109 -6.68 4.37 0.83
N ILE A 110 -6.24 3.30 0.19
CA ILE A 110 -6.99 2.57 -0.82
C ILE A 110 -7.03 1.11 -0.39
N MET A 111 -8.14 0.73 0.22
CA MET A 111 -8.36 -0.61 0.74
C MET A 111 -8.85 -1.50 -0.40
N ASN A 112 -8.15 -2.61 -0.60
CA ASN A 112 -8.52 -3.64 -1.53
C ASN A 112 -9.52 -4.60 -0.87
N GLY A 113 -10.03 -5.59 -1.59
CA GLY A 113 -10.99 -6.55 -1.06
C GLY A 113 -12.12 -6.79 -2.03
N ALA A 114 -13.20 -7.40 -1.55
CA ALA A 114 -14.37 -7.69 -2.38
C ALA A 114 -15.03 -6.42 -2.97
N LYS A 115 -14.85 -5.28 -2.31
CA LYS A 115 -15.38 -3.98 -2.72
C LYS A 115 -14.33 -2.90 -2.40
N PRO A 116 -13.39 -2.63 -3.32
CA PRO A 116 -12.37 -1.62 -3.10
C PRO A 116 -12.98 -0.26 -2.75
N HIS A 117 -12.37 0.41 -1.77
CA HIS A 117 -12.79 1.75 -1.37
C HIS A 117 -11.56 2.58 -0.99
N ALA A 118 -11.68 3.89 -1.09
CA ALA A 118 -10.60 4.80 -0.71
C ALA A 118 -11.14 5.93 0.19
N PHE A 119 -10.26 6.45 1.04
CA PHE A 119 -10.59 7.56 1.92
C PHE A 119 -9.33 8.37 2.28
N PRO A 120 -9.47 9.69 2.52
CA PRO A 120 -8.35 10.50 2.99
C PRO A 120 -7.94 10.10 4.40
N VAL A 121 -6.63 9.99 4.65
CA VAL A 121 -6.06 9.74 5.98
C VAL A 121 -5.67 11.05 6.63
N THR A 122 -4.95 11.90 5.91
CA THR A 122 -4.52 13.22 6.36
C THR A 122 -4.19 14.11 5.16
N SER A 123 -4.07 15.41 5.41
CA SER A 123 -3.54 16.37 4.45
C SER A 123 -2.52 17.27 5.12
N ILE A 124 -1.49 17.66 4.36
CA ILE A 124 -0.38 18.47 4.84
C ILE A 124 -0.30 19.68 3.92
N PRO A 125 -0.41 20.91 4.43
CA PRO A 125 -0.22 22.10 3.62
C PRO A 125 1.18 22.08 2.96
N VAL A 126 1.23 22.31 1.66
CA VAL A 126 2.47 22.55 0.91
C VAL A 126 2.36 23.90 0.24
N PHE A 127 3.46 24.64 0.23
CA PHE A 127 3.51 25.91 -0.47
C PHE A 127 3.86 25.68 -1.93
N ASP A 128 3.26 26.46 -2.83
CA ASP A 128 3.50 26.34 -4.26
C ASP A 128 5.00 26.50 -4.58
N GLY A 129 5.57 25.51 -5.27
CA GLY A 129 6.97 25.48 -5.62
C GLY A 129 7.92 24.85 -4.60
N ASP A 130 7.44 24.50 -3.41
CA ASP A 130 8.26 23.81 -2.41
C ASP A 130 8.45 22.34 -2.75
N ALA A 131 9.67 21.86 -2.57
CA ALA A 131 9.95 20.44 -2.68
C ALA A 131 9.40 19.70 -1.44
N VAL A 132 8.80 18.52 -1.66
CA VAL A 132 8.14 17.74 -0.62
C VAL A 132 9.16 17.12 0.33
N GLY A 133 9.03 17.45 1.62
CA GLY A 133 9.83 16.89 2.71
C GLY A 133 9.16 15.76 3.48
N VAL A 134 8.00 15.30 3.02
CA VAL A 134 7.18 14.27 3.67
C VAL A 134 7.21 13.02 2.81
N TYR A 135 7.28 11.84 3.42
CA TYR A 135 7.26 10.58 2.68
C TYR A 135 6.64 9.45 3.51
N LEU A 136 6.18 8.41 2.81
CA LEU A 136 5.60 7.19 3.38
C LEU A 136 6.67 6.10 3.54
N THR A 137 6.58 5.34 4.62
CA THR A 137 7.40 4.14 4.82
C THR A 137 6.63 3.07 5.61
N GLU A 138 7.16 1.86 5.62
CA GLU A 138 6.64 0.81 6.47
C GLU A 138 6.72 1.20 7.96
N ALA A 139 5.77 0.75 8.74
CA ALA A 139 5.79 0.99 10.19
C ALA A 139 7.02 0.36 10.85
N PRO A 140 7.64 1.02 11.84
CA PRO A 140 8.78 0.51 12.57
C PRO A 140 8.56 -0.92 13.10
N GLY A 141 9.55 -1.79 12.92
CA GLY A 141 9.48 -3.19 13.34
C GLY A 141 8.51 -4.05 12.52
N GLY A 142 8.06 -3.60 11.34
CA GLY A 142 7.13 -4.35 10.50
C GLY A 142 5.74 -4.52 11.13
N LYS A 143 5.29 -3.54 11.90
CA LYS A 143 4.00 -3.57 12.58
C LYS A 143 2.87 -3.67 11.56
N LYS A 144 2.13 -4.78 11.60
CA LYS A 144 0.98 -5.00 10.73
C LYS A 144 -0.13 -3.96 10.96
N GLY A 145 -0.86 -3.64 9.90
CA GLY A 145 -1.96 -2.68 9.96
C GLY A 145 -1.51 -1.25 10.26
N ALA A 146 -0.26 -0.90 9.97
CA ALA A 146 0.28 0.42 10.25
C ALA A 146 1.29 0.86 9.19
N PHE A 147 1.42 2.17 9.02
CA PHE A 147 2.47 2.80 8.22
C PHE A 147 2.99 4.05 8.94
N GLU A 148 4.14 4.53 8.54
CA GLU A 148 4.73 5.74 9.07
C GLU A 148 4.72 6.85 8.00
N LEU A 149 4.30 8.03 8.41
CA LEU A 149 4.42 9.27 7.66
C LEU A 149 5.56 10.08 8.28
N VAL A 150 6.64 10.21 7.55
CA VAL A 150 7.83 10.94 7.99
C VAL A 150 7.80 12.35 7.45
N ASN A 151 7.86 13.34 8.31
CA ASN A 151 8.08 14.74 7.97
C ASN A 151 9.56 15.06 8.30
N TYR A 152 10.41 14.85 7.32
CA TYR A 152 11.86 14.94 7.48
C TYR A 152 12.35 16.39 7.61
N PRO A 153 13.29 16.68 8.56
CA PRO A 153 13.95 15.73 9.47
C PRO A 153 13.27 15.57 10.84
N ASP A 154 12.20 16.29 11.15
CA ASP A 154 11.89 16.67 12.51
C ASP A 154 10.84 15.78 13.20
N ALA A 155 9.98 15.10 12.47
CA ALA A 155 8.86 14.38 13.07
C ALA A 155 8.39 13.19 12.23
N SER A 156 7.84 12.21 12.93
CA SER A 156 7.12 11.10 12.32
C SER A 156 5.78 10.88 12.98
N THR A 157 4.83 10.38 12.21
CA THR A 157 3.52 9.96 12.70
C THR A 157 3.26 8.53 12.28
N LEU A 158 3.06 7.66 13.27
CA LEU A 158 2.63 6.30 13.05
C LEU A 158 1.11 6.28 12.90
N TYR A 159 0.63 5.85 11.77
CA TYR A 159 -0.78 5.61 11.51
C TYR A 159 -1.09 4.13 11.68
N THR A 160 -2.10 3.82 12.49
CA THR A 160 -2.54 2.44 12.73
C THR A 160 -4.00 2.32 12.33
N TYR A 161 -4.33 1.28 11.53
CA TYR A 161 -5.70 1.00 11.12
C TYR A 161 -6.52 0.48 12.29
N ARG A 162 -7.67 1.09 12.54
CA ARG A 162 -8.60 0.72 13.62
C ARG A 162 -10.03 1.09 13.23
N GLY A 163 -10.91 0.11 13.23
CA GLY A 163 -12.35 0.35 13.05
C GLY A 163 -12.73 1.06 11.74
N GLY A 164 -12.03 0.76 10.64
CA GLY A 164 -12.33 1.32 9.32
C GLY A 164 -11.60 2.61 8.99
N THR A 165 -10.67 3.08 9.83
CA THR A 165 -9.91 4.31 9.60
C THR A 165 -8.48 4.20 10.14
N PHE A 166 -7.62 5.17 9.78
CA PHE A 166 -6.28 5.28 10.35
C PHE A 166 -6.24 6.31 11.48
N VAL A 167 -5.62 5.94 12.59
CA VAL A 167 -5.40 6.80 13.75
C VAL A 167 -3.92 7.10 13.87
N GLY A 168 -3.55 8.38 13.79
CA GLY A 168 -2.17 8.85 13.89
C GLY A 168 -1.72 9.03 15.35
N SER A 169 -0.47 8.65 15.62
CA SER A 169 0.24 8.96 16.87
C SER A 169 1.65 9.44 16.54
N LYS A 170 2.05 10.58 17.09
CA LYS A 170 3.42 11.09 16.92
C LYS A 170 4.43 10.10 17.49
N ILE A 171 5.51 9.85 16.75
CA ILE A 171 6.67 9.06 17.15
C ILE A 171 7.93 9.90 16.94
N GLY A 172 8.84 9.87 17.91
CA GLY A 172 10.02 10.74 17.93
C GLY A 172 9.82 11.97 18.82
N ASN A 173 10.92 12.51 19.25
CA ASN A 173 10.96 13.68 20.13
C ASN A 173 10.53 14.95 19.41
#